data_03a2e352a427cff669a60a1801314d12
#
_entry.id   03a2e352a427cff669a60a1801314d12
#
_cell.length_a   1.000
_cell.length_b   1.000
_cell.length_c   1.000
_cell.angle_alpha   90.00
_cell.angle_beta   90.00
_cell.angle_gamma   90.00
#
_symmetry.space_group_name_H-M   'P 1'
#
loop_
_entity.id
_entity.type
_entity.pdbx_description
1 polymer ?
#
loop_
_entity_poly.entity_id
_entity_poly.type
_entity_poly.pdbx_seq_one_letter_code
_entity_poly.pdbx_strand_id
1 'polypeptide(L)'
;MGKRSWKQASISSGKWKSNVETYVPDVEQWKENVSGSGWQRERSQITSIAATAASQENYRKQQKIHNQSGHKFQMTQKKIVWTVGLLATFCIVVLAGKTWIRQHEQIPESLLNMEEKYPEATDFVKNYPKRRHYQTIDISSEVETARENSEIPYFLQWDERWGYETYGSDFLAVTGCGPTCLSMITCGLTGSETWNPLTVAQFSEKEGYYVPGEGTSWSLMTEGASNLGLTAENIPVTQENILAAL
;
A
#
# COMPACT_ATOMS: atom_id res chain seq x y z
N MET A 1 -31.21 -7.08 -84.38
CA MET A 1 -30.44 -7.98 -83.55
C MET A 1 -29.35 -7.16 -82.91
N GLY A 2 -29.42 -6.77 -81.64
CA GLY A 2 -28.45 -5.99 -80.93
C GLY A 2 -28.31 -6.48 -79.46
N LYS A 3 -27.28 -7.19 -79.18
CA LYS A 3 -26.96 -7.75 -77.82
C LYS A 3 -26.52 -6.61 -76.91
N ARG A 4 -27.21 -6.37 -75.77
CA ARG A 4 -26.77 -5.49 -74.69
C ARG A 4 -25.93 -6.33 -73.73
N SER A 5 -24.66 -5.91 -73.60
CA SER A 5 -23.70 -6.39 -72.65
C SER A 5 -23.89 -5.71 -71.30
N TRP A 6 -24.11 -6.49 -70.23
CA TRP A 6 -24.10 -5.98 -68.85
C TRP A 6 -22.67 -5.97 -68.32
N LYS A 7 -22.15 -4.77 -68.00
CA LYS A 7 -20.91 -4.66 -67.23
C LYS A 7 -21.26 -4.61 -65.75
N GLN A 8 -20.69 -5.51 -65.01
CA GLN A 8 -20.68 -5.50 -63.56
C GLN A 8 -19.92 -4.26 -63.07
N ALA A 9 -20.56 -3.44 -62.25
CA ALA A 9 -19.91 -2.35 -61.54
C ALA A 9 -19.58 -2.81 -60.11
N SER A 10 -18.32 -2.75 -59.76
CA SER A 10 -17.80 -2.99 -58.41
C SER A 10 -18.20 -1.85 -57.45
N ILE A 11 -18.74 -2.23 -56.31
CA ILE A 11 -19.14 -1.29 -55.26
C ILE A 11 -17.88 -0.93 -54.43
N SER A 12 -17.37 0.28 -54.58
CA SER A 12 -16.43 0.87 -53.64
C SER A 12 -17.19 1.76 -52.65
N SER A 13 -16.86 1.67 -51.39
CA SER A 13 -17.43 2.42 -50.28
C SER A 13 -17.21 3.92 -50.44
N GLY A 14 -18.16 4.65 -50.92
CA GLY A 14 -18.14 6.09 -51.06
C GLY A 14 -19.40 6.73 -50.47
N LYS A 15 -19.17 7.73 -49.66
CA LYS A 15 -20.14 8.62 -49.02
C LYS A 15 -21.33 8.96 -49.94
N TRP A 16 -22.52 8.57 -49.55
CA TRP A 16 -23.76 9.12 -50.16
C TRP A 16 -23.94 10.57 -49.68
N LYS A 17 -23.71 11.54 -50.56
CA LYS A 17 -24.32 12.88 -50.47
C LYS A 17 -25.67 12.79 -51.13
N SER A 18 -26.76 12.84 -50.39
CA SER A 18 -28.10 13.00 -50.90
C SER A 18 -28.29 14.47 -51.35
N ASN A 19 -28.06 14.75 -52.60
CA ASN A 19 -28.65 15.94 -53.22
C ASN A 19 -30.13 15.64 -53.45
N VAL A 20 -30.96 15.98 -52.48
CA VAL A 20 -32.40 16.15 -52.71
C VAL A 20 -32.57 17.61 -53.11
N GLU A 21 -32.54 17.88 -54.42
CA GLU A 21 -33.08 19.13 -54.92
C GLU A 21 -34.58 19.14 -54.58
N THR A 22 -34.91 19.91 -53.56
CA THR A 22 -36.31 20.24 -53.26
C THR A 22 -36.82 21.18 -54.36
N TYR A 23 -37.58 20.62 -55.31
CA TYR A 23 -38.40 21.41 -56.21
C TYR A 23 -39.41 22.20 -55.36
N VAL A 24 -39.19 23.49 -55.20
CA VAL A 24 -40.17 24.41 -54.59
C VAL A 24 -40.97 25.01 -55.75
N PRO A 25 -42.20 24.60 -55.93
CA PRO A 25 -43.02 25.26 -56.95
C PRO A 25 -43.32 26.69 -56.52
N ASP A 26 -43.23 27.60 -57.47
CA ASP A 26 -43.57 29.01 -57.32
C ASP A 26 -45.02 29.19 -56.87
N VAL A 27 -45.18 29.57 -55.60
CA VAL A 27 -46.48 29.67 -54.92
C VAL A 27 -47.32 30.85 -55.42
N GLU A 28 -46.72 31.81 -56.12
CA GLU A 28 -47.39 32.97 -56.60
C GLU A 28 -48.27 32.69 -57.91
N GLN A 29 -47.89 31.72 -58.71
CA GLN A 29 -48.62 31.33 -59.93
C GLN A 29 -49.89 30.53 -59.66
N TRP A 30 -50.06 30.03 -58.41
CA TRP A 30 -51.25 29.21 -58.05
C TRP A 30 -52.38 29.98 -57.41
N LYS A 31 -52.15 31.27 -57.08
CA LYS A 31 -53.18 32.05 -56.38
C LYS A 31 -54.35 32.52 -57.26
N GLU A 32 -54.27 32.46 -58.58
CA GLU A 32 -55.28 33.06 -59.46
C GLU A 32 -56.41 32.13 -59.94
N ASN A 33 -56.35 30.83 -59.70
CA ASN A 33 -57.28 29.93 -60.37
C ASN A 33 -58.21 29.05 -59.53
N VAL A 34 -58.40 29.27 -58.24
CA VAL A 34 -59.33 28.40 -57.49
C VAL A 34 -60.10 29.15 -56.39
N SER A 35 -61.30 29.61 -56.78
CA SER A 35 -62.34 29.91 -55.80
C SER A 35 -63.18 28.65 -55.57
N GLY A 36 -63.08 28.05 -54.40
CA GLY A 36 -63.92 26.91 -54.03
C GLY A 36 -63.50 26.14 -52.79
N SER A 37 -64.47 25.76 -52.01
CA SER A 37 -64.46 25.09 -50.72
C SER A 37 -63.63 23.76 -50.58
N GLY A 38 -62.93 23.35 -51.64
CA GLY A 38 -62.07 22.16 -51.64
C GLY A 38 -60.71 22.38 -50.92
N TRP A 39 -60.16 23.57 -50.96
CA TRP A 39 -58.83 23.91 -50.50
C TRP A 39 -58.60 23.88 -48.98
N GLN A 40 -59.67 24.08 -48.20
CA GLN A 40 -59.55 23.98 -46.75
C GLN A 40 -59.35 22.52 -46.29
N ARG A 41 -59.89 21.57 -46.98
CA ARG A 41 -59.74 20.14 -46.65
C ARG A 41 -58.38 19.60 -47.04
N GLU A 42 -57.83 20.00 -48.18
CA GLU A 42 -56.45 19.61 -48.58
C GLU A 42 -55.37 20.26 -47.72
N ARG A 43 -55.54 21.55 -47.38
CA ARG A 43 -54.61 22.25 -46.51
C ARG A 43 -54.53 21.61 -45.10
N SER A 44 -55.66 21.15 -44.56
CA SER A 44 -55.70 20.43 -43.28
C SER A 44 -55.03 19.05 -43.37
N GLN A 45 -55.11 18.35 -44.45
CA GLN A 45 -54.41 17.06 -44.67
C GLN A 45 -52.90 17.26 -44.83
N ILE A 46 -52.47 18.25 -45.60
CA ILE A 46 -51.02 18.55 -45.76
C ILE A 46 -50.43 18.98 -44.47
N THR A 47 -51.08 19.82 -43.63
CA THR A 47 -50.59 20.23 -42.31
C THR A 47 -50.55 19.05 -41.35
N SER A 48 -51.52 18.14 -41.42
CA SER A 48 -51.49 16.94 -40.55
C SER A 48 -50.35 15.97 -40.92
N ILE A 49 -50.08 15.78 -42.20
CA ILE A 49 -48.97 14.96 -42.70
C ILE A 49 -47.64 15.57 -42.32
N ALA A 50 -47.46 16.89 -42.47
CA ALA A 50 -46.24 17.60 -42.08
C ALA A 50 -46.01 17.53 -40.56
N ALA A 51 -47.07 17.68 -39.74
CA ALA A 51 -46.96 17.54 -38.29
C ALA A 51 -46.58 16.12 -37.86
N THR A 52 -47.13 15.09 -38.54
CA THR A 52 -46.79 13.69 -38.27
C THR A 52 -45.33 13.39 -38.65
N ALA A 53 -44.87 13.90 -39.81
CA ALA A 53 -43.47 13.73 -40.24
C ALA A 53 -42.49 14.41 -39.29
N ALA A 54 -42.76 15.63 -38.82
CA ALA A 54 -41.96 16.34 -37.84
C ALA A 54 -41.91 15.61 -36.49
N SER A 55 -43.05 15.03 -36.06
CA SER A 55 -43.12 14.22 -34.84
C SER A 55 -42.27 12.95 -34.94
N GLN A 56 -42.34 12.26 -36.09
CA GLN A 56 -41.50 11.07 -36.33
C GLN A 56 -40.00 11.39 -36.39
N GLU A 57 -39.65 12.52 -36.98
CA GLU A 57 -38.23 12.94 -37.01
C GLU A 57 -37.71 13.29 -35.64
N ASN A 58 -38.48 13.99 -34.81
CA ASN A 58 -38.15 14.26 -33.43
C ASN A 58 -38.02 12.98 -32.62
N TYR A 59 -38.89 12.01 -32.80
CA TYR A 59 -38.81 10.72 -32.13
C TYR A 59 -37.52 9.96 -32.51
N ARG A 60 -37.15 9.96 -33.79
CA ARG A 60 -35.90 9.36 -34.29
C ARG A 60 -34.65 10.05 -33.72
N LYS A 61 -34.67 11.39 -33.59
CA LYS A 61 -33.61 12.17 -32.97
C LYS A 61 -33.46 11.81 -31.49
N GLN A 62 -34.56 11.73 -30.77
CA GLN A 62 -34.56 11.32 -29.34
C GLN A 62 -34.02 9.90 -29.15
N GLN A 63 -34.42 8.94 -29.97
CA GLN A 63 -33.89 7.57 -29.92
C GLN A 63 -32.39 7.51 -30.21
N LYS A 64 -31.89 8.29 -31.18
CA LYS A 64 -30.43 8.34 -31.44
C LYS A 64 -29.64 8.87 -30.25
N ILE A 65 -30.13 9.94 -29.59
CA ILE A 65 -29.49 10.52 -28.38
C ILE A 65 -29.49 9.51 -27.24
N HIS A 66 -30.61 8.84 -27.01
CA HIS A 66 -30.74 7.83 -25.95
C HIS A 66 -29.79 6.66 -26.18
N ASN A 67 -29.72 6.12 -27.39
CA ASN A 67 -28.81 5.02 -27.72
C ASN A 67 -27.33 5.42 -27.63
N GLN A 68 -26.99 6.66 -28.03
CA GLN A 68 -25.61 7.15 -27.89
C GLN A 68 -25.21 7.36 -26.42
N SER A 69 -26.10 7.84 -25.56
CA SER A 69 -25.85 8.03 -24.15
C SER A 69 -25.67 6.68 -23.42
N GLY A 70 -26.54 5.71 -23.74
CA GLY A 70 -26.43 4.35 -23.18
C GLY A 70 -25.13 3.65 -23.57
N HIS A 71 -24.72 3.78 -24.84
CA HIS A 71 -23.45 3.18 -25.29
C HIS A 71 -22.20 3.84 -24.65
N LYS A 72 -22.19 5.16 -24.49
CA LYS A 72 -21.11 5.88 -23.77
C LYS A 72 -21.05 5.47 -22.30
N PHE A 73 -22.20 5.35 -21.63
CA PHE A 73 -22.27 4.93 -20.24
C PHE A 73 -21.72 3.50 -20.04
N GLN A 74 -22.14 2.54 -20.89
CA GLN A 74 -21.61 1.17 -20.84
C GLN A 74 -20.10 1.09 -21.09
N MET A 75 -19.59 1.88 -22.04
CA MET A 75 -18.14 1.92 -22.31
C MET A 75 -17.34 2.48 -21.13
N THR A 76 -17.89 3.48 -20.44
CA THR A 76 -17.25 4.06 -19.25
C THR A 76 -17.23 3.07 -18.09
N GLN A 77 -18.33 2.37 -17.84
CA GLN A 77 -18.42 1.32 -16.81
C GLN A 77 -17.42 0.19 -17.07
N LYS A 78 -17.35 -0.30 -18.31
CA LYS A 78 -16.37 -1.34 -18.68
C LYS A 78 -14.94 -0.87 -18.43
N LYS A 79 -14.58 0.36 -18.80
CA LYS A 79 -13.24 0.92 -18.53
C LYS A 79 -12.93 0.98 -17.03
N ILE A 80 -13.88 1.43 -16.22
CA ILE A 80 -13.72 1.49 -14.75
C ILE A 80 -13.49 0.10 -14.18
N VAL A 81 -14.28 -0.89 -14.57
CA VAL A 81 -14.12 -2.28 -14.10
C VAL A 81 -12.75 -2.85 -14.49
N TRP A 82 -12.30 -2.59 -15.72
CA TRP A 82 -10.97 -3.03 -16.17
C TRP A 82 -9.83 -2.32 -15.41
N THR A 83 -9.93 -1.01 -15.15
CA THR A 83 -8.90 -0.29 -14.39
C THR A 83 -8.85 -0.74 -12.93
N VAL A 84 -10.00 -0.94 -12.29
CA VAL A 84 -10.06 -1.47 -10.92
C VAL A 84 -9.50 -2.90 -10.86
N GLY A 85 -9.85 -3.74 -11.84
CA GLY A 85 -9.29 -5.10 -11.95
C GLY A 85 -7.78 -5.10 -12.10
N LEU A 86 -7.21 -4.26 -12.96
CA LEU A 86 -5.75 -4.13 -13.15
C LEU A 86 -5.06 -3.62 -11.87
N LEU A 87 -5.64 -2.65 -11.17
CA LEU A 87 -5.09 -2.17 -9.91
C LEU A 87 -5.12 -3.25 -8.83
N ALA A 88 -6.22 -4.01 -8.72
CA ALA A 88 -6.33 -5.11 -7.78
C ALA A 88 -5.29 -6.22 -8.06
N THR A 89 -5.13 -6.62 -9.34
CA THR A 89 -4.10 -7.61 -9.71
C THR A 89 -2.69 -7.10 -9.46
N PHE A 90 -2.41 -5.83 -9.73
CA PHE A 90 -1.12 -5.22 -9.42
C PHE A 90 -0.84 -5.25 -7.91
N CYS A 91 -1.80 -4.89 -7.07
CA CYS A 91 -1.67 -4.96 -5.61
C CYS A 91 -1.40 -6.41 -5.14
N ILE A 92 -2.11 -7.40 -5.69
CA ILE A 92 -1.90 -8.81 -5.36
C ILE A 92 -0.48 -9.26 -5.74
N VAL A 93 0.00 -8.90 -6.94
CA VAL A 93 1.36 -9.23 -7.39
C VAL A 93 2.42 -8.58 -6.50
N VAL A 94 2.24 -7.31 -6.13
CA VAL A 94 3.17 -6.61 -5.23
C VAL A 94 3.18 -7.25 -3.83
N LEU A 95 2.02 -7.60 -3.29
CA LEU A 95 1.93 -8.28 -1.99
C LEU A 95 2.54 -9.68 -2.04
N ALA A 96 2.21 -10.46 -3.08
CA ALA A 96 2.80 -11.78 -3.29
C ALA A 96 4.33 -11.71 -3.49
N GLY A 97 4.80 -10.72 -4.24
CA GLY A 97 6.23 -10.48 -4.42
C GLY A 97 6.96 -10.16 -3.11
N LYS A 98 6.36 -9.30 -2.27
CA LYS A 98 6.92 -8.99 -0.94
C LYS A 98 6.98 -10.22 -0.03
N THR A 99 5.92 -11.04 -0.01
CA THR A 99 5.91 -12.27 0.78
C THR A 99 6.91 -13.30 0.26
N TRP A 100 7.03 -13.42 -1.06
CA TRP A 100 8.02 -14.33 -1.68
C TRP A 100 9.46 -13.91 -1.38
N ILE A 101 9.80 -12.62 -1.52
CA ILE A 101 11.13 -12.08 -1.19
C ILE A 101 11.44 -12.35 0.28
N ARG A 102 10.50 -12.07 1.19
CA ARG A 102 10.70 -12.31 2.63
C ARG A 102 10.90 -13.80 2.96
N GLN A 103 10.21 -14.73 2.28
CA GLN A 103 10.38 -16.16 2.49
C GLN A 103 11.72 -16.70 1.96
N HIS A 104 12.34 -16.00 0.97
CA HIS A 104 13.62 -16.41 0.37
C HIS A 104 14.76 -15.51 0.84
N GLU A 105 14.53 -14.66 1.83
CA GLU A 105 15.59 -13.87 2.45
C GLU A 105 16.57 -14.79 3.17
N GLN A 106 17.84 -14.69 2.80
CA GLN A 106 18.87 -15.49 3.44
C GLN A 106 19.13 -14.98 4.86
N ILE A 107 19.35 -15.90 5.79
CA ILE A 107 19.72 -15.57 7.16
C ILE A 107 21.13 -15.01 7.14
N PRO A 108 21.37 -13.83 7.75
CA PRO A 108 22.70 -13.24 7.85
C PRO A 108 23.70 -14.15 8.56
N GLU A 109 24.95 -14.10 8.11
CA GLU A 109 26.03 -14.94 8.65
C GLU A 109 26.26 -14.71 10.16
N SER A 110 26.12 -13.47 10.62
CA SER A 110 26.23 -13.15 12.05
C SER A 110 25.21 -13.87 12.92
N LEU A 111 23.98 -14.04 12.44
CA LEU A 111 22.94 -14.81 13.13
C LEU A 111 23.21 -16.32 13.07
N LEU A 112 23.74 -16.83 11.95
CA LEU A 112 24.12 -18.24 11.84
C LEU A 112 25.30 -18.57 12.80
N ASN A 113 26.28 -17.70 12.88
CA ASN A 113 27.40 -17.81 13.83
C ASN A 113 26.92 -17.73 15.29
N MET A 114 25.90 -16.92 15.56
CA MET A 114 25.28 -16.85 16.89
C MET A 114 24.55 -18.16 17.22
N GLU A 115 23.83 -18.79 16.29
CA GLU A 115 23.13 -20.08 16.47
C GLU A 115 24.15 -21.19 16.81
N GLU A 116 25.32 -21.20 16.14
CA GLU A 116 26.38 -22.18 16.43
C GLU A 116 26.93 -22.05 17.86
N LYS A 117 27.05 -20.79 18.32
CA LYS A 117 27.59 -20.51 19.67
C LYS A 117 26.50 -20.66 20.75
N TYR A 118 25.28 -20.35 20.47
CA TYR A 118 24.13 -20.36 21.39
C TYR A 118 22.98 -21.16 20.78
N PRO A 119 22.97 -22.50 20.90
CA PRO A 119 21.94 -23.36 20.32
C PRO A 119 20.51 -23.02 20.77
N GLU A 120 20.35 -22.41 21.96
CA GLU A 120 19.05 -21.92 22.47
C GLU A 120 18.46 -20.78 21.66
N ALA A 121 19.26 -20.09 20.83
CA ALA A 121 18.80 -19.05 19.93
C ALA A 121 18.31 -19.58 18.56
N THR A 122 18.30 -20.90 18.36
CA THR A 122 17.95 -21.54 17.07
C THR A 122 16.58 -21.07 16.52
N ASP A 123 15.55 -21.00 17.35
CA ASP A 123 14.22 -20.59 16.91
C ASP A 123 14.21 -19.12 16.49
N PHE A 124 14.90 -18.25 17.22
CA PHE A 124 15.08 -16.85 16.85
C PHE A 124 15.76 -16.73 15.48
N VAL A 125 16.87 -17.43 15.24
CA VAL A 125 17.61 -17.38 13.98
C VAL A 125 16.76 -17.89 12.82
N LYS A 126 16.05 -19.01 12.97
CA LYS A 126 15.17 -19.58 11.96
C LYS A 126 13.95 -18.70 11.63
N ASN A 127 13.50 -17.91 12.59
CA ASN A 127 12.38 -16.97 12.42
C ASN A 127 12.81 -15.65 11.74
N TYR A 128 14.09 -15.39 11.51
CA TYR A 128 14.57 -14.17 10.87
C TYR A 128 13.81 -13.77 9.59
N PRO A 129 13.51 -14.66 8.63
CA PRO A 129 12.74 -14.29 7.44
C PRO A 129 11.31 -13.85 7.74
N LYS A 130 10.77 -14.18 8.91
CA LYS A 130 9.40 -13.85 9.38
C LYS A 130 9.41 -12.75 10.43
N ARG A 131 10.58 -12.15 10.74
CA ARG A 131 10.74 -11.14 11.78
C ARG A 131 9.75 -9.99 11.63
N ARG A 132 9.40 -9.42 12.76
CA ARG A 132 8.52 -8.24 12.84
C ARG A 132 9.31 -7.09 13.44
N HIS A 133 8.96 -5.86 13.03
CA HIS A 133 9.44 -4.64 13.70
C HIS A 133 8.32 -4.17 14.63
N TYR A 134 8.65 -4.02 15.90
CA TYR A 134 7.72 -3.60 16.93
C TYR A 134 7.83 -2.08 17.11
N GLN A 135 6.71 -1.35 16.89
CA GLN A 135 6.68 0.11 17.10
C GLN A 135 6.63 0.47 18.59
N THR A 136 6.06 -0.41 19.40
CA THR A 136 6.00 -0.27 20.86
C THR A 136 6.40 -1.59 21.46
N ILE A 137 7.35 -1.54 22.39
CA ILE A 137 7.84 -2.70 23.15
C ILE A 137 7.29 -2.57 24.54
N ASP A 138 6.46 -3.50 24.94
CA ASP A 138 5.89 -3.61 26.27
C ASP A 138 6.70 -4.63 27.08
N ILE A 139 7.20 -4.19 28.24
CA ILE A 139 7.93 -5.00 29.21
C ILE A 139 7.32 -4.89 30.62
N SER A 140 6.12 -4.33 30.73
CA SER A 140 5.47 -4.04 31.99
C SER A 140 5.28 -5.29 32.86
N SER A 141 4.89 -6.40 32.23
CA SER A 141 4.67 -7.66 32.94
C SER A 141 5.95 -8.24 33.56
N GLU A 142 7.08 -8.17 32.83
CA GLU A 142 8.37 -8.65 33.33
C GLU A 142 8.90 -7.78 34.47
N VAL A 143 8.76 -6.45 34.34
CA VAL A 143 9.19 -5.49 35.38
C VAL A 143 8.30 -5.61 36.61
N GLU A 144 6.99 -5.76 36.46
CA GLU A 144 6.08 -5.91 37.60
C GLU A 144 6.30 -7.24 38.32
N THR A 145 6.44 -8.35 37.59
CA THR A 145 6.75 -9.67 38.19
C THR A 145 8.07 -9.66 38.94
N ALA A 146 9.10 -9.07 38.36
CA ALA A 146 10.39 -8.94 39.01
C ALA A 146 10.33 -8.10 40.32
N ARG A 147 9.60 -6.99 40.28
CA ARG A 147 9.34 -6.13 41.43
C ARG A 147 8.62 -6.86 42.57
N GLU A 148 7.57 -7.64 42.24
CA GLU A 148 6.81 -8.42 43.19
C GLU A 148 7.69 -9.47 43.90
N ASN A 149 8.64 -10.06 43.17
CA ASN A 149 9.57 -11.08 43.66
C ASN A 149 10.84 -10.50 44.27
N SER A 150 11.05 -9.17 44.24
CA SER A 150 12.31 -8.49 44.63
C SER A 150 13.50 -8.99 43.79
N GLU A 151 13.27 -9.19 42.51
CA GLU A 151 14.25 -9.68 41.53
C GLU A 151 14.55 -8.61 40.45
N ILE A 152 15.55 -8.85 39.64
CA ILE A 152 15.84 -8.10 38.42
C ILE A 152 15.09 -8.77 37.26
N PRO A 153 14.39 -8.01 36.41
CA PRO A 153 13.72 -8.59 35.26
C PRO A 153 14.73 -9.26 34.33
N TYR A 154 14.35 -10.39 33.76
CA TYR A 154 15.23 -11.15 32.89
C TYR A 154 14.85 -10.90 31.44
N PHE A 155 15.77 -10.32 30.65
CA PHE A 155 15.62 -10.07 29.22
C PHE A 155 16.65 -10.91 28.44
N LEU A 156 16.14 -11.67 27.46
CA LEU A 156 17.01 -12.33 26.49
C LEU A 156 17.51 -11.32 25.46
N GLN A 157 18.82 -11.33 25.18
CA GLN A 157 19.41 -10.47 24.15
C GLN A 157 18.79 -10.70 22.77
N TRP A 158 18.36 -11.93 22.46
CA TRP A 158 17.71 -12.34 21.23
C TRP A 158 16.20 -12.51 21.36
N ASP A 159 15.52 -11.74 22.20
CA ASP A 159 14.06 -11.65 22.18
C ASP A 159 13.61 -11.01 20.87
N GLU A 160 12.56 -11.57 20.24
CA GLU A 160 12.03 -11.11 18.93
C GLU A 160 11.58 -9.65 18.94
N ARG A 161 11.26 -9.09 20.10
CA ARG A 161 10.83 -7.69 20.26
C ARG A 161 11.94 -6.68 19.95
N TRP A 162 13.20 -7.04 20.13
CA TRP A 162 14.35 -6.15 19.92
C TRP A 162 15.56 -6.80 19.24
N GLY A 163 15.73 -8.12 19.33
CA GLY A 163 16.93 -8.79 18.88
C GLY A 163 17.25 -8.66 17.39
N TYR A 164 16.24 -8.46 16.56
CA TYR A 164 16.43 -8.21 15.12
C TYR A 164 16.70 -6.75 14.77
N GLU A 165 16.58 -5.84 15.73
CA GLU A 165 16.93 -4.44 15.52
C GLU A 165 18.45 -4.27 15.50
N THR A 166 18.93 -3.23 14.83
CA THR A 166 20.37 -2.98 14.71
C THR A 166 20.91 -2.32 15.98
N TYR A 167 22.14 -2.71 16.36
CA TYR A 167 22.95 -2.02 17.31
C TYR A 167 24.38 -1.91 16.74
N GLY A 168 24.71 -0.73 16.28
CA GLY A 168 25.92 -0.48 15.51
C GLY A 168 25.85 -1.10 14.11
N SER A 169 26.80 -1.96 13.80
CA SER A 169 26.90 -2.62 12.48
C SER A 169 26.23 -3.99 12.40
N ASP A 170 25.66 -4.49 13.50
CA ASP A 170 25.05 -5.82 13.55
C ASP A 170 23.73 -5.80 14.34
N PHE A 171 23.11 -6.96 14.52
CA PHE A 171 21.89 -7.12 15.30
C PHE A 171 22.15 -6.94 16.79
N LEU A 172 21.17 -6.39 17.50
CA LEU A 172 21.21 -6.30 18.96
C LEU A 172 21.37 -7.70 19.57
N ALA A 173 20.75 -8.72 18.99
CA ALA A 173 20.94 -10.12 19.37
C ALA A 173 22.42 -10.57 19.37
N VAL A 174 23.27 -9.97 18.54
CA VAL A 174 24.70 -10.35 18.40
C VAL A 174 25.60 -9.50 19.27
N THR A 175 25.41 -8.18 19.27
CA THR A 175 26.34 -7.22 19.89
C THR A 175 25.77 -6.51 21.13
N GLY A 176 24.51 -6.74 21.47
CA GLY A 176 23.75 -5.97 22.46
C GLY A 176 23.82 -6.46 23.91
N CYS A 177 24.83 -7.23 24.32
CA CYS A 177 24.91 -7.74 25.70
C CYS A 177 24.97 -6.60 26.74
N GLY A 178 25.75 -5.55 26.49
CA GLY A 178 25.84 -4.39 27.36
C GLY A 178 24.50 -3.66 27.54
N PRO A 179 23.85 -3.19 26.47
CA PRO A 179 22.51 -2.58 26.55
C PRO A 179 21.47 -3.48 27.23
N THR A 180 21.48 -4.79 26.96
CA THR A 180 20.52 -5.72 27.58
C THR A 180 20.75 -5.84 29.08
N CYS A 181 22.00 -5.98 29.51
CA CYS A 181 22.35 -6.02 30.94
C CYS A 181 21.99 -4.71 31.65
N LEU A 182 22.33 -3.55 31.07
CA LEU A 182 22.01 -2.26 31.68
C LEU A 182 20.48 -2.03 31.71
N SER A 183 19.74 -2.49 30.71
CA SER A 183 18.28 -2.48 30.71
C SER A 183 17.69 -3.25 31.89
N MET A 184 18.13 -4.49 32.09
CA MET A 184 17.66 -5.31 33.22
C MET A 184 17.92 -4.62 34.55
N ILE A 185 19.15 -4.11 34.79
CA ILE A 185 19.52 -3.42 36.01
C ILE A 185 18.68 -2.15 36.20
N THR A 186 18.55 -1.33 35.16
CA THR A 186 17.78 -0.07 35.24
C THR A 186 16.31 -0.34 35.54
N CYS A 187 15.68 -1.27 34.83
CA CYS A 187 14.30 -1.63 35.09
C CYS A 187 14.09 -2.24 36.49
N GLY A 188 14.97 -3.11 36.90
CA GLY A 188 14.89 -3.76 38.23
C GLY A 188 15.06 -2.80 39.39
N LEU A 189 16.02 -1.87 39.32
CA LEU A 189 16.28 -0.93 40.41
C LEU A 189 15.35 0.27 40.44
N THR A 190 14.84 0.72 39.28
CA THR A 190 14.00 1.92 39.18
C THR A 190 12.53 1.64 39.00
N GLY A 191 12.15 0.41 38.59
CA GLY A 191 10.79 0.08 38.17
C GLY A 191 10.38 0.71 36.84
N SER A 192 11.34 1.25 36.07
CA SER A 192 11.06 1.91 34.80
C SER A 192 10.78 0.89 33.70
N GLU A 193 9.68 1.06 32.98
CA GLU A 193 9.33 0.27 31.79
C GLU A 193 9.87 0.91 30.48
N THR A 194 10.46 2.10 30.57
CA THR A 194 10.95 2.85 29.41
C THR A 194 12.25 2.28 28.87
N TRP A 195 13.12 1.79 29.74
CA TRP A 195 14.48 1.37 29.43
C TRP A 195 14.57 -0.10 29.02
N ASN A 196 13.74 -0.51 28.02
CA ASN A 196 13.88 -1.84 27.42
C ASN A 196 15.22 -1.97 26.65
N PRO A 197 15.68 -3.18 26.29
CA PRO A 197 16.97 -3.39 25.63
C PRO A 197 17.18 -2.57 24.36
N LEU A 198 16.13 -2.32 23.55
CA LEU A 198 16.24 -1.50 22.36
C LEU A 198 16.45 -0.02 22.69
N THR A 199 15.72 0.53 23.66
CA THR A 199 15.88 1.93 24.04
C THR A 199 17.24 2.20 24.68
N VAL A 200 17.78 1.25 25.45
CA VAL A 200 19.16 1.36 25.99
C VAL A 200 20.20 1.22 24.88
N ALA A 201 19.99 0.35 23.88
CA ALA A 201 20.88 0.25 22.73
C ALA A 201 20.91 1.55 21.92
N GLN A 202 19.74 2.15 21.64
CA GLN A 202 19.63 3.44 20.95
C GLN A 202 20.29 4.58 21.75
N PHE A 203 20.10 4.59 23.07
CA PHE A 203 20.79 5.51 23.94
C PHE A 203 22.31 5.32 23.88
N SER A 204 22.79 4.07 23.93
CA SER A 204 24.22 3.72 23.87
C SER A 204 24.88 4.19 22.56
N GLU A 205 24.21 4.00 21.41
CA GLU A 205 24.71 4.51 20.13
C GLU A 205 24.75 6.03 20.09
N LYS A 206 23.66 6.67 20.48
CA LYS A 206 23.53 8.13 20.47
C LYS A 206 24.58 8.83 21.31
N GLU A 207 24.89 8.28 22.48
CA GLU A 207 25.87 8.83 23.41
C GLU A 207 27.31 8.33 23.15
N GLY A 208 27.53 7.51 22.10
CA GLY A 208 28.84 7.08 21.66
C GLY A 208 29.46 5.92 22.44
N TYR A 209 28.65 5.12 23.13
CA TYR A 209 29.12 3.94 23.86
C TYR A 209 29.26 2.69 22.97
N TYR A 210 28.76 2.73 21.72
CA TYR A 210 29.01 1.65 20.76
C TYR A 210 30.43 1.75 20.18
N VAL A 211 31.14 0.62 20.14
CA VAL A 211 32.49 0.51 19.57
C VAL A 211 32.46 -0.44 18.37
N PRO A 212 32.75 0.04 17.16
CA PRO A 212 32.74 -0.80 15.96
C PRO A 212 33.66 -2.02 16.10
N GLY A 213 33.10 -3.23 15.88
CA GLY A 213 33.82 -4.49 15.97
C GLY A 213 33.99 -5.05 17.38
N GLU A 214 33.75 -4.26 18.43
CA GLU A 214 33.88 -4.67 19.83
C GLU A 214 32.54 -4.72 20.57
N GLY A 215 31.53 -4.05 20.06
CA GLY A 215 30.20 -3.97 20.65
C GLY A 215 30.06 -2.76 21.58
N THR A 216 30.00 -2.96 22.89
CA THR A 216 29.68 -1.90 23.84
C THR A 216 30.93 -1.53 24.69
N SER A 217 31.23 -0.23 24.78
CA SER A 217 32.21 0.30 25.71
C SER A 217 31.81 0.07 27.18
N TRP A 218 32.78 -0.24 28.03
CA TRP A 218 32.56 -0.36 29.46
C TRP A 218 32.05 0.91 30.13
N SER A 219 32.29 2.08 29.53
CA SER A 219 31.75 3.36 30.01
C SER A 219 30.21 3.42 29.98
N LEU A 220 29.53 2.57 29.18
CA LEU A 220 28.06 2.41 29.26
C LEU A 220 27.66 1.95 30.68
N MET A 221 28.43 1.07 31.32
CA MET A 221 28.09 0.53 32.64
C MET A 221 28.38 1.49 33.79
N THR A 222 29.09 2.58 33.54
CA THR A 222 29.43 3.61 34.54
C THR A 222 28.78 4.95 34.20
N GLU A 223 29.32 5.66 33.22
CA GLU A 223 28.77 6.97 32.79
C GLU A 223 27.35 6.83 32.22
N GLY A 224 27.15 5.83 31.33
CA GLY A 224 25.85 5.53 30.77
C GLY A 224 24.80 5.18 31.83
N ALA A 225 25.17 4.32 32.80
CA ALA A 225 24.28 3.98 33.91
C ALA A 225 23.92 5.21 34.76
N SER A 226 24.87 6.11 34.99
CA SER A 226 24.62 7.36 35.70
C SER A 226 23.65 8.26 34.98
N ASN A 227 23.68 8.32 33.64
CA ASN A 227 22.74 9.05 32.81
C ASN A 227 21.32 8.46 32.86
N LEU A 228 21.20 7.18 33.21
CA LEU A 228 19.91 6.50 33.43
C LEU A 228 19.42 6.59 34.89
N GLY A 229 20.10 7.36 35.74
CA GLY A 229 19.72 7.59 37.14
C GLY A 229 20.25 6.57 38.13
N LEU A 230 21.20 5.73 37.73
CA LEU A 230 21.84 4.77 38.60
C LEU A 230 23.13 5.34 39.19
N THR A 231 23.57 4.80 40.33
CA THR A 231 24.91 5.00 40.85
C THR A 231 25.75 3.79 40.51
N ALA A 232 26.84 3.98 39.75
CA ALA A 232 27.72 2.92 39.32
C ALA A 232 29.15 3.18 39.78
N GLU A 233 29.78 2.18 40.35
CA GLU A 233 31.13 2.25 40.85
C GLU A 233 31.98 1.10 40.29
N ASN A 234 33.22 1.42 39.89
CA ASN A 234 34.21 0.41 39.52
C ASN A 234 34.92 -0.10 40.77
N ILE A 235 34.75 -1.39 41.02
CA ILE A 235 35.47 -2.04 42.12
C ILE A 235 36.55 -3.00 41.59
N PRO A 236 37.70 -3.14 42.23
CA PRO A 236 38.68 -4.17 41.87
C PRO A 236 38.08 -5.58 42.01
N VAL A 237 38.37 -6.46 41.03
CA VAL A 237 37.85 -7.84 41.01
C VAL A 237 38.62 -8.70 42.01
N THR A 238 38.31 -8.53 43.29
CA THR A 238 38.80 -9.39 44.37
C THR A 238 37.61 -9.94 45.15
N GLN A 239 37.79 -11.13 45.76
CA GLN A 239 36.71 -11.71 46.54
C GLN A 239 36.25 -10.77 47.67
N GLU A 240 37.19 -10.09 48.33
CA GLU A 240 36.91 -9.15 49.42
C GLU A 240 36.05 -7.96 48.94
N ASN A 241 36.42 -7.32 47.80
CA ASN A 241 35.68 -6.17 47.28
C ASN A 241 34.29 -6.55 46.75
N ILE A 242 34.18 -7.72 46.13
CA ILE A 242 32.88 -8.22 45.65
C ILE A 242 31.95 -8.47 46.83
N LEU A 243 32.43 -9.16 47.88
CA LEU A 243 31.64 -9.43 49.09
C LEU A 243 31.29 -8.17 49.88
N ALA A 244 32.14 -7.14 49.82
CA ALA A 244 31.86 -5.85 50.48
C ALA A 244 30.84 -5.02 49.72
N ALA A 245 30.64 -5.27 48.42
CA ALA A 245 29.72 -4.55 47.56
C ALA A 245 28.31 -5.22 47.51
N LEU A 246 28.19 -6.46 47.97
CA LEU A 246 26.93 -7.20 48.10
C LEU A 246 26.25 -6.95 49.44
#